data_cdaaeb02037986dfbc1bcebfebc1d23f
#
_entry.id   cdaaeb02037986dfbc1bcebfebc1d23f
#
_cell.length_a   1.000
_cell.length_b   1.000
_cell.length_c   1.000
_cell.angle_alpha   90.00
_cell.angle_beta   90.00
_cell.angle_gamma   90.00
#
_symmetry.space_group_name_H-M   'P 1'
#
loop_
_entity.id
_entity.type
_entity.pdbx_description
1 polymer ?
#
loop_
_entity_poly.entity_id
_entity_poly.type
_entity_poly.pdbx_seq_one_letter_code
_entity_poly.pdbx_strand_id
1 'polypeptide(L)'
;MIPKQVEMDGIVREIYTAIEEKPHLQDTLFVLLGDHGMNDAGNHGGSGPGETSPALVLLSPKLKKLAPDGMECPTVPYDGEFDYYSRIQQSDLAPSLAGLLGVPIPKNSLGVFLPGLLDIWNGKAVSDLNMPVADWG
;
A
#
# COMPACT_ATOMS: atom_id res chain seq x y z
N MET A 1 -10.76 -1.66 -22.76
CA MET A 1 -10.11 -1.44 -21.45
C MET A 1 -11.03 -1.80 -20.28
N ILE A 2 -12.24 -1.22 -20.16
CA ILE A 2 -13.19 -1.48 -19.05
C ILE A 2 -13.45 -2.98 -18.75
N PRO A 3 -13.73 -3.87 -19.76
CA PRO A 3 -13.98 -5.28 -19.45
C PRO A 3 -12.82 -5.97 -18.76
N LYS A 4 -11.58 -5.62 -19.11
CA LYS A 4 -10.39 -6.20 -18.47
C LYS A 4 -10.19 -5.68 -17.04
N GLN A 5 -10.52 -4.44 -16.78
CA GLN A 5 -10.50 -3.88 -15.42
C GLN A 5 -11.52 -4.58 -14.52
N VAL A 6 -12.72 -4.84 -15.02
CA VAL A 6 -13.77 -5.59 -14.29
C VAL A 6 -13.32 -7.02 -13.98
N GLU A 7 -12.66 -7.69 -14.93
CA GLU A 7 -12.10 -9.02 -14.73
C GLU A 7 -11.04 -9.02 -13.61
N MET A 8 -10.11 -8.07 -13.65
CA MET A 8 -9.06 -7.94 -12.64
C MET A 8 -9.63 -7.58 -11.26
N ASP A 9 -10.62 -6.69 -11.20
CA ASP A 9 -11.34 -6.38 -9.96
C ASP A 9 -12.04 -7.62 -9.38
N GLY A 10 -12.59 -8.47 -10.24
CA GLY A 10 -13.16 -9.76 -9.85
C GLY A 10 -12.16 -10.67 -9.16
N ILE A 11 -10.93 -10.77 -9.69
CA ILE A 11 -9.86 -11.57 -9.09
C ILE A 11 -9.46 -11.02 -7.72
N VAL A 12 -9.28 -9.70 -7.60
CA VAL A 12 -8.97 -9.03 -6.33
C VAL A 12 -10.07 -9.31 -5.29
N ARG A 13 -11.33 -9.21 -5.70
CA ARG A 13 -12.48 -9.51 -4.85
C ARG A 13 -12.49 -10.95 -4.35
N GLU A 14 -12.24 -11.93 -5.21
CA GLU A 14 -12.19 -13.34 -4.83
C GLU A 14 -11.10 -13.61 -3.80
N ILE A 15 -9.89 -13.07 -4.01
CA ILE A 15 -8.78 -13.20 -3.08
C ILE A 15 -9.12 -12.57 -1.73
N TYR A 16 -9.61 -11.33 -1.75
CA TYR A 16 -9.92 -10.60 -0.52
C TYR A 16 -11.07 -11.27 0.27
N THR A 17 -12.11 -11.72 -0.42
CA THR A 17 -13.21 -12.48 0.19
C THR A 17 -12.69 -13.76 0.87
N ALA A 18 -11.79 -14.49 0.20
CA ALA A 18 -11.19 -15.67 0.81
C ALA A 18 -10.37 -15.34 2.08
N ILE A 19 -9.67 -14.20 2.09
CA ILE A 19 -8.92 -13.73 3.26
C ILE A 19 -9.85 -13.35 4.40
N GLU A 20 -10.99 -12.71 4.11
CA GLU A 20 -11.97 -12.34 5.13
C GLU A 20 -12.73 -13.55 5.72
N GLU A 21 -13.09 -14.53 4.90
CA GLU A 21 -13.94 -15.64 5.31
C GLU A 21 -13.18 -16.81 5.93
N LYS A 22 -11.92 -17.03 5.55
CA LYS A 22 -11.16 -18.20 6.00
C LYS A 22 -10.37 -17.92 7.27
N PRO A 23 -10.63 -18.66 8.38
CA PRO A 23 -9.98 -18.41 9.67
C PRO A 23 -8.44 -18.43 9.63
N HIS A 24 -7.87 -19.32 8.80
CA HIS A 24 -6.40 -19.44 8.69
C HIS A 24 -5.74 -18.32 7.87
N LEU A 25 -6.53 -17.43 7.24
CA LEU A 25 -6.04 -16.29 6.46
C LEU A 25 -6.22 -14.95 7.16
N GLN A 26 -6.72 -14.92 8.40
CA GLN A 26 -7.01 -13.66 9.11
C GLN A 26 -5.79 -12.80 9.38
N ASP A 27 -4.59 -13.39 9.41
CA ASP A 27 -3.31 -12.68 9.57
C ASP A 27 -2.56 -12.50 8.23
N THR A 28 -3.25 -12.67 7.09
CA THR A 28 -2.66 -12.48 5.78
C THR A 28 -2.64 -11.00 5.41
N LEU A 29 -1.50 -10.50 4.97
CA LEU A 29 -1.37 -9.20 4.32
C LEU A 29 -1.48 -9.39 2.80
N PHE A 30 -2.52 -8.83 2.21
CA PHE A 30 -2.66 -8.77 0.75
C PHE A 30 -2.10 -7.45 0.24
N VAL A 31 -1.06 -7.55 -0.57
CA VAL A 31 -0.38 -6.39 -1.18
C VAL A 31 -0.77 -6.33 -2.66
N LEU A 32 -1.44 -5.26 -3.04
CA LEU A 32 -1.84 -4.99 -4.41
C LEU A 32 -1.13 -3.71 -4.88
N LEU A 33 -0.40 -3.81 -5.98
CA LEU A 33 0.38 -2.67 -6.49
C LEU A 33 0.47 -2.69 -8.00
N GLY A 34 0.70 -1.52 -8.59
CA GLY A 34 1.18 -1.38 -9.96
C GLY A 34 2.70 -1.30 -9.99
N ASP A 35 3.32 -1.84 -11.03
CA ASP A 35 4.75 -1.73 -11.31
C ASP A 35 5.13 -0.32 -11.81
N HIS A 36 4.22 0.31 -12.55
CA HIS A 36 4.27 1.70 -12.99
C HIS A 36 2.85 2.21 -13.26
N GLY A 37 2.73 3.48 -13.49
CA GLY A 37 1.48 4.11 -13.92
C GLY A 37 1.38 4.23 -15.43
N MET A 38 0.39 5.01 -15.89
CA MET A 38 0.08 5.24 -17.30
C MET A 38 -0.52 6.63 -17.47
N ASN A 39 -0.24 7.30 -18.57
CA ASN A 39 -0.91 8.54 -18.90
C ASN A 39 -2.26 8.30 -19.60
N ASP A 40 -3.03 9.37 -19.80
CA ASP A 40 -4.37 9.30 -20.38
C ASP A 40 -4.39 8.74 -21.81
N ALA A 41 -3.29 8.87 -22.55
CA ALA A 41 -3.14 8.30 -23.88
C ALA A 41 -2.77 6.81 -23.88
N GLY A 42 -2.55 6.20 -22.70
CA GLY A 42 -2.17 4.82 -22.57
C GLY A 42 -0.67 4.54 -22.71
N ASN A 43 0.16 5.58 -22.67
CA ASN A 43 1.62 5.44 -22.72
C ASN A 43 2.21 5.33 -21.31
N HIS A 44 3.40 4.75 -21.22
CA HIS A 44 4.17 4.59 -19.98
C HIS A 44 5.67 4.78 -20.24
N GLY A 45 6.45 4.93 -19.18
CA GLY A 45 7.90 5.15 -19.25
C GLY A 45 8.31 6.61 -19.35
N GLY A 46 7.38 7.55 -19.27
CA GLY A 46 7.64 8.97 -19.10
C GLY A 46 7.81 9.37 -17.64
N SER A 47 7.97 10.67 -17.39
CA SER A 47 8.15 11.26 -16.04
C SER A 47 6.90 11.96 -15.52
N GLY A 48 5.77 11.85 -16.20
CA GLY A 48 4.52 12.44 -15.76
C GLY A 48 3.98 11.77 -14.48
N PRO A 49 3.26 12.51 -13.61
CA PRO A 49 2.71 11.94 -12.38
C PRO A 49 1.87 10.68 -12.60
N GLY A 50 1.05 10.64 -13.64
CA GLY A 50 0.24 9.47 -13.98
C GLY A 50 1.07 8.24 -14.33
N GLU A 51 2.29 8.42 -14.83
CA GLU A 51 3.19 7.32 -15.23
C GLU A 51 4.09 6.86 -14.08
N THR A 52 4.42 7.76 -13.14
CA THR A 52 5.38 7.51 -12.06
C THR A 52 4.73 7.23 -10.69
N SER A 53 3.40 7.33 -10.58
CA SER A 53 2.67 7.17 -9.31
C SER A 53 1.66 6.02 -9.37
N PRO A 54 2.12 4.75 -9.47
CA PRO A 54 1.21 3.61 -9.39
C PRO A 54 0.60 3.48 -7.99
N ALA A 55 -0.59 2.90 -7.92
CA ALA A 55 -1.24 2.65 -6.65
C ALA A 55 -0.56 1.52 -5.88
N LEU A 56 -0.54 1.67 -4.54
CA LEU A 56 -0.23 0.61 -3.59
C LEU A 56 -1.37 0.50 -2.59
N VAL A 57 -1.91 -0.70 -2.44
CA VAL A 57 -2.99 -0.99 -1.49
C VAL A 57 -2.59 -2.16 -0.60
N LEU A 58 -2.74 -1.99 0.69
CA LEU A 58 -2.47 -3.00 1.71
C LEU A 58 -3.78 -3.38 2.39
N LEU A 59 -4.18 -4.63 2.28
CA LEU A 59 -5.45 -5.13 2.79
C LEU A 59 -5.22 -6.30 3.76
N SER A 60 -5.89 -6.27 4.91
CA SER A 60 -5.92 -7.38 5.86
C SER A 60 -7.07 -7.21 6.85
N PRO A 61 -7.77 -8.30 7.25
CA PRO A 61 -8.71 -8.26 8.35
C PRO A 61 -8.07 -7.80 9.67
N LYS A 62 -6.77 -8.07 9.83
CA LYS A 62 -5.99 -7.62 10.99
C LYS A 62 -5.93 -6.09 11.06
N LEU A 63 -5.75 -5.41 9.94
CA LEU A 63 -5.70 -3.93 9.88
C LEU A 63 -7.05 -3.31 10.26
N LYS A 64 -8.17 -3.95 9.91
CA LYS A 64 -9.51 -3.51 10.28
C LYS A 64 -9.72 -3.43 11.79
N LYS A 65 -9.10 -4.32 12.55
CA LYS A 65 -9.15 -4.32 14.02
C LYS A 65 -8.37 -3.18 14.66
N LEU A 66 -7.46 -2.57 13.92
CA LEU A 66 -6.57 -1.51 14.38
C LEU A 66 -7.10 -0.11 14.01
N ALA A 67 -8.06 -0.03 13.09
CA ALA A 67 -8.73 1.20 12.74
C ALA A 67 -9.93 1.43 13.68
N PRO A 68 -10.00 2.53 14.40
CA PRO A 68 -11.21 2.92 15.14
C PRO A 68 -12.40 3.01 14.18
N ASP A 69 -13.59 2.64 14.68
CA ASP A 69 -14.83 2.78 13.91
C ASP A 69 -15.00 4.21 13.40
N GLY A 70 -15.21 4.35 12.10
CA GLY A 70 -15.39 5.64 11.44
C GLY A 70 -14.09 6.39 11.14
N MET A 71 -12.93 5.79 11.36
CA MET A 71 -11.67 6.38 10.94
C MET A 71 -11.47 6.13 9.44
N GLU A 72 -11.45 7.18 8.67
CA GLU A 72 -10.99 7.15 7.29
C GLU A 72 -9.48 6.85 7.25
N CYS A 73 -8.96 6.42 6.10
CA CYS A 73 -7.55 6.15 5.93
C CYS A 73 -6.70 7.31 6.49
N PRO A 74 -5.72 7.04 7.35
CA PRO A 74 -4.92 8.10 7.97
C PRO A 74 -4.07 8.76 6.90
N THR A 75 -4.49 9.94 6.52
CA THR A 75 -3.83 10.73 5.52
C THR A 75 -3.55 12.10 6.09
N VAL A 76 -2.36 12.59 5.83
CA VAL A 76 -2.09 14.01 6.01
C VAL A 76 -2.96 14.73 5.00
N PRO A 77 -3.81 15.69 5.41
CA PRO A 77 -4.57 16.50 4.47
C PRO A 77 -3.59 17.11 3.46
N TYR A 78 -3.74 16.72 2.22
CA TYR A 78 -2.97 17.28 1.10
C TYR A 78 -3.93 18.15 0.30
N ASP A 79 -3.54 19.39 0.09
CA ASP A 79 -4.33 20.35 -0.69
C ASP A 79 -4.23 20.03 -2.19
N GLY A 80 -4.89 18.94 -2.63
CA GLY A 80 -4.81 18.44 -4.00
C GLY A 80 -5.74 17.26 -4.30
N GLU A 81 -5.65 16.71 -5.51
CA GLU A 81 -6.54 15.65 -6.02
C GLU A 81 -6.40 14.30 -5.30
N PHE A 82 -5.42 14.13 -4.40
CA PHE A 82 -5.10 12.86 -3.76
C PHE A 82 -4.97 13.00 -2.24
N ASP A 83 -6.00 13.51 -1.59
CA ASP A 83 -6.02 13.78 -0.14
C ASP A 83 -5.88 12.55 0.75
N TYR A 84 -5.96 11.35 0.17
CA TYR A 84 -6.06 10.08 0.90
C TYR A 84 -4.83 9.18 0.79
N TYR A 85 -3.70 9.66 0.25
CA TYR A 85 -2.56 8.79 -0.02
C TYR A 85 -1.28 9.23 0.68
N SER A 86 -0.67 8.30 1.41
CA SER A 86 0.72 8.45 1.83
C SER A 86 1.63 8.12 0.66
N ARG A 87 2.60 8.96 0.37
CA ARG A 87 3.58 8.71 -0.68
C ARG A 87 4.77 7.93 -0.12
N ILE A 88 5.17 6.90 -0.82
CA ILE A 88 6.37 6.13 -0.53
C ILE A 88 7.17 5.93 -1.82
N GLN A 89 8.45 5.63 -1.71
CA GLN A 89 9.23 5.22 -2.87
C GLN A 89 8.95 3.75 -3.18
N GLN A 90 8.81 3.40 -4.45
CA GLN A 90 8.59 2.00 -4.86
C GLN A 90 9.73 1.08 -4.38
N SER A 91 10.96 1.61 -4.33
CA SER A 91 12.13 0.90 -3.80
C SER A 91 11.99 0.50 -2.33
N ASP A 92 11.15 1.20 -1.53
CA ASP A 92 10.97 0.95 -0.11
C ASP A 92 10.13 -0.30 0.20
N LEU A 93 9.42 -0.82 -0.80
CA LEU A 93 8.63 -2.03 -0.66
C LEU A 93 9.48 -3.26 -0.36
N ALA A 94 10.58 -3.45 -1.09
CA ALA A 94 11.43 -4.62 -0.94
C ALA A 94 12.02 -4.76 0.48
N PRO A 95 12.66 -3.74 1.08
CA PRO A 95 13.16 -3.83 2.45
C PRO A 95 12.03 -3.92 3.48
N SER A 96 10.88 -3.27 3.24
CA SER A 96 9.75 -3.30 4.17
C SER A 96 9.09 -4.68 4.21
N LEU A 97 8.84 -5.30 3.05
CA LEU A 97 8.31 -6.67 2.99
C LEU A 97 9.31 -7.69 3.54
N ALA A 98 10.61 -7.52 3.28
CA ALA A 98 11.65 -8.36 3.87
C ALA A 98 11.61 -8.30 5.42
N GLY A 99 11.45 -7.09 5.98
CA GLY A 99 11.31 -6.89 7.42
C GLY A 99 10.07 -7.57 8.00
N LEU A 100 8.91 -7.47 7.31
CA LEU A 100 7.69 -8.15 7.74
C LEU A 100 7.82 -9.68 7.71
N LEU A 101 8.55 -10.21 6.74
CA LEU A 101 8.78 -11.65 6.58
C LEU A 101 9.93 -12.19 7.44
N GLY A 102 10.70 -11.31 8.10
CA GLY A 102 11.88 -11.71 8.86
C GLY A 102 13.00 -12.28 8.00
N VAL A 103 13.07 -11.90 6.73
CA VAL A 103 14.12 -12.34 5.80
C VAL A 103 15.13 -11.21 5.54
N PRO A 104 16.37 -11.56 5.14
CA PRO A 104 17.38 -10.55 4.83
C PRO A 104 16.94 -9.60 3.72
N ILE A 105 17.22 -8.30 3.91
CA ILE A 105 17.00 -7.30 2.87
C ILE A 105 17.92 -7.61 1.67
N PRO A 106 17.42 -7.55 0.43
CA PRO A 106 18.25 -7.76 -0.77
C PRO A 106 19.46 -6.81 -0.77
N LYS A 107 20.66 -7.36 -1.06
CA LYS A 107 21.93 -6.64 -0.97
C LYS A 107 21.96 -5.33 -1.77
N ASN A 108 21.26 -5.29 -2.90
CA ASN A 108 21.22 -4.14 -3.80
C ASN A 108 19.95 -3.29 -3.64
N SER A 109 19.22 -3.44 -2.53
CA SER A 109 18.06 -2.60 -2.25
C SER A 109 18.53 -1.15 -2.04
N LEU A 110 17.90 -0.23 -2.76
CA LEU A 110 18.15 1.21 -2.62
C LEU A 110 17.10 1.87 -1.72
N GLY A 111 16.02 1.13 -1.39
CA GLY A 111 14.94 1.65 -0.56
C GLY A 111 15.26 1.61 0.91
N VAL A 112 14.43 2.32 1.66
CA VAL A 112 14.45 2.34 3.11
C VAL A 112 13.30 1.51 3.66
N PHE A 113 13.50 1.02 4.86
CA PHE A 113 12.46 0.31 5.60
C PHE A 113 11.40 1.31 6.09
N LEU A 114 10.12 0.93 5.99
CA LEU A 114 8.99 1.74 6.44
C LEU A 114 8.57 1.31 7.86
N PRO A 115 9.06 1.99 8.92
CA PRO A 115 8.77 1.59 10.30
C PRO A 115 7.28 1.61 10.61
N GLY A 116 6.54 2.59 10.07
CA GLY A 116 5.10 2.73 10.25
C GLY A 116 4.31 1.51 9.79
N LEU A 117 4.75 0.82 8.73
CA LEU A 117 4.10 -0.41 8.27
C LEU A 117 4.25 -1.55 9.30
N LEU A 118 5.42 -1.70 9.90
CA LEU A 118 5.63 -2.68 10.97
C LEU A 118 4.84 -2.34 12.23
N ASP A 119 4.83 -1.08 12.60
CA ASP A 119 4.12 -0.62 13.78
C ASP A 119 2.62 -0.90 13.64
N ILE A 120 2.03 -0.58 12.51
CA ILE A 120 0.64 -0.93 12.20
C ILE A 120 0.46 -2.45 12.23
N TRP A 121 1.33 -3.21 11.58
CA TRP A 121 1.23 -4.66 11.55
C TRP A 121 1.34 -5.32 12.92
N ASN A 122 2.13 -4.74 13.82
CA ASN A 122 2.32 -5.19 15.20
C ASN A 122 1.27 -4.66 16.18
N GLY A 123 0.27 -3.94 15.71
CA GLY A 123 -0.89 -3.55 16.50
C GLY A 123 -0.79 -2.17 17.15
N LYS A 124 0.15 -1.32 16.76
CA LYS A 124 0.10 0.09 17.14
C LYS A 124 -1.04 0.77 16.38
N ALA A 125 -1.85 1.51 17.11
CA ALA A 125 -2.90 2.31 16.48
C ALA A 125 -2.26 3.35 15.54
N VAL A 126 -2.92 3.58 14.42
CA VAL A 126 -2.44 4.56 13.42
C VAL A 126 -2.32 5.97 14.03
N SER A 127 -3.17 6.30 15.02
CA SER A 127 -3.11 7.55 15.79
C SER A 127 -1.80 7.74 16.56
N ASP A 128 -1.08 6.66 16.87
CA ASP A 128 0.15 6.68 17.66
C ASP A 128 1.41 6.73 16.78
N LEU A 129 1.22 6.70 15.47
CA LEU A 129 2.30 6.79 14.50
C LEU A 129 2.68 8.25 14.29
N ASN A 130 3.77 8.67 14.93
CA ASN A 130 4.49 9.87 14.50
C ASN A 130 5.16 9.56 13.13
N MET A 131 4.35 9.47 12.08
CA MET A 131 4.87 9.38 10.72
C MET A 131 5.52 10.72 10.41
N PRO A 132 6.82 10.80 10.24
CA PRO A 132 7.41 12.03 9.74
C PRO A 132 6.79 12.28 8.37
N VAL A 133 6.13 13.41 8.22
CA VAL A 133 5.82 13.95 6.91
C VAL A 133 7.17 14.09 6.23
N ALA A 134 7.42 13.25 5.24
CA ALA A 134 8.62 13.37 4.44
C ALA A 134 8.54 14.73 3.72
N ASP A 135 9.28 15.68 4.22
CA ASP A 135 9.45 16.99 3.61
C ASP A 135 10.36 16.78 2.39
N TRP A 136 9.73 16.45 1.29
CA TRP A 136 10.41 16.36 0.00
C TRP A 136 10.36 17.74 -0.63
N GLY A 137 11.31 18.59 -0.20
CA GLY A 137 11.64 19.86 -0.85
C GLY A 137 12.06 19.70 -2.31
#